data_62a0be806f796d54a59cffcb1b1af326
#
_entry.id   62a0be806f796d54a59cffcb1b1af326
#
_cell.length_a   1.000
_cell.length_b   1.000
_cell.length_c   1.000
_cell.angle_alpha   90.00
_cell.angle_beta   90.00
_cell.angle_gamma   90.00
#
_symmetry.space_group_name_H-M   'P 1'
#
loop_
_entity.id
_entity.type
_entity.pdbx_description
1 polymer ?
#
loop_
_entity_poly.entity_id
_entity_poly.type
_entity_poly.pdbx_seq_one_letter_code
_entity_poly.pdbx_strand_id
1 'polypeptide(L)'
;MSNCKVIALTNQKGGVGKTTTAVNLGVSLAQQGKKVLLVDADAQANLTMSLGYPRPDDLPISLATIMQDIIDDNPIDVQNGILHHGEGVDLLPSNIELSGLEVRLINAISRERVLKTCMSEVKKNYDYVLIDCMPSLEMLTINALAAADSVIIPTQPHYLSAKGLELLLRSVSKVRRQINPHLRIDGILMTMVMPRTNISKEVTALVKSVYGQNIKVFDAQIPHSIRAVEATAEGKSIFAYDKNGKVAAAYEQFGKEVADIGEKQRNKNRADRLR
;
A
#
# COMPACT_ATOMS: atom_id res chain seq x y z
N MET A 1 -14.00 11.24 -14.63
CA MET A 1 -12.81 10.56 -14.06
C MET A 1 -13.09 10.28 -12.59
N SER A 2 -12.78 9.10 -12.11
CA SER A 2 -12.97 8.70 -10.71
C SER A 2 -12.21 9.63 -9.75
N ASN A 3 -12.80 9.93 -8.59
CA ASN A 3 -12.14 10.64 -7.49
C ASN A 3 -11.29 9.69 -6.59
N CYS A 4 -11.17 8.44 -6.98
CA CYS A 4 -10.42 7.43 -6.26
C CYS A 4 -8.92 7.75 -6.28
N LYS A 5 -8.27 7.55 -5.15
CA LYS A 5 -6.82 7.67 -5.01
C LYS A 5 -6.21 6.28 -4.81
N VAL A 6 -5.31 5.88 -5.72
CA VAL A 6 -4.56 4.62 -5.63
C VAL A 6 -3.20 4.90 -4.99
N ILE A 7 -2.91 4.23 -3.89
CA ILE A 7 -1.67 4.39 -3.12
C ILE A 7 -0.93 3.05 -3.05
N ALA A 8 0.31 3.01 -3.50
CA ALA A 8 1.18 1.85 -3.30
C ALA A 8 1.98 1.99 -1.99
N LEU A 9 1.94 0.95 -1.16
CA LEU A 9 2.79 0.83 0.03
C LEU A 9 4.00 -0.01 -0.35
N THR A 10 5.16 0.59 -0.48
CA THR A 10 6.35 -0.11 -0.96
C THR A 10 7.60 0.21 -0.17
N ASN A 11 8.44 -0.81 0.02
CA ASN A 11 9.81 -0.74 0.49
C ASN A 11 10.51 -2.05 0.14
N GLN A 12 11.75 -1.98 -0.35
CA GLN A 12 12.57 -3.15 -0.69
C GLN A 12 12.91 -4.01 0.54
N LYS A 13 12.94 -3.40 1.73
CA LYS A 13 13.23 -4.13 2.96
C LYS A 13 11.99 -4.87 3.42
N GLY A 14 12.13 -6.18 3.67
CA GLY A 14 11.12 -6.99 4.35
C GLY A 14 10.93 -6.58 5.80
N GLY A 15 9.75 -6.84 6.36
CA GLY A 15 9.46 -6.63 7.78
C GLY A 15 9.39 -5.16 8.23
N VAL A 16 9.24 -4.20 7.33
CA VAL A 16 9.09 -2.77 7.69
C VAL A 16 7.64 -2.37 8.03
N GLY A 17 6.71 -3.31 8.04
CA GLY A 17 5.31 -3.06 8.37
C GLY A 17 4.46 -2.53 7.20
N LYS A 18 4.78 -2.88 5.95
CA LYS A 18 3.95 -2.54 4.78
C LYS A 18 2.53 -3.08 4.94
N THR A 19 2.38 -4.37 5.08
CA THR A 19 1.11 -5.08 5.25
C THR A 19 0.32 -4.56 6.46
N THR A 20 0.96 -4.45 7.62
CA THR A 20 0.34 -3.89 8.83
C THR A 20 -0.15 -2.45 8.58
N THR A 21 0.62 -1.67 7.81
CA THR A 21 0.21 -0.31 7.44
C THR A 21 -0.95 -0.33 6.44
N ALA A 22 -0.97 -1.24 5.46
CA ALA A 22 -2.09 -1.37 4.52
C ALA A 22 -3.40 -1.66 5.25
N VAL A 23 -3.43 -2.67 6.14
CA VAL A 23 -4.60 -3.02 6.95
C VAL A 23 -5.07 -1.83 7.77
N ASN A 24 -4.17 -1.27 8.60
CA ASN A 24 -4.58 -0.27 9.58
C ASN A 24 -4.85 1.11 8.97
N LEU A 25 -4.16 1.50 7.90
CA LEU A 25 -4.52 2.69 7.12
C LEU A 25 -5.89 2.51 6.45
N GLY A 26 -6.14 1.34 5.85
CA GLY A 26 -7.41 1.03 5.20
C GLY A 26 -8.57 1.15 6.18
N VAL A 27 -8.48 0.48 7.33
CA VAL A 27 -9.52 0.54 8.37
C VAL A 27 -9.66 1.96 8.94
N SER A 28 -8.55 2.70 9.16
CA SER A 28 -8.62 4.09 9.61
C SER A 28 -9.37 5.00 8.62
N LEU A 29 -9.17 4.81 7.32
CA LEU A 29 -9.89 5.55 6.29
C LEU A 29 -11.37 5.11 6.22
N ALA A 30 -11.66 3.83 6.36
CA ALA A 30 -13.04 3.32 6.39
C ALA A 30 -13.82 3.88 7.59
N GLN A 31 -13.20 3.98 8.78
CA GLN A 31 -13.79 4.63 9.95
C GLN A 31 -14.07 6.13 9.74
N GLN A 32 -13.40 6.77 8.78
CA GLN A 32 -13.68 8.14 8.34
C GLN A 32 -14.74 8.21 7.23
N GLY A 33 -15.48 7.11 6.97
CA GLY A 33 -16.54 7.01 5.97
C GLY A 33 -16.05 6.91 4.53
N LYS A 34 -14.79 6.57 4.30
CA LYS A 34 -14.26 6.36 2.94
C LYS A 34 -14.47 4.90 2.51
N LYS A 35 -14.79 4.69 1.23
CA LYS A 35 -14.81 3.36 0.62
C LYS A 35 -13.38 2.95 0.25
N VAL A 36 -12.89 1.86 0.82
CA VAL A 36 -11.48 1.44 0.70
C VAL A 36 -11.38 0.02 0.18
N LEU A 37 -10.57 -0.15 -0.88
CA LEU A 37 -10.13 -1.45 -1.37
C LEU A 37 -8.66 -1.66 -0.99
N LEU A 38 -8.36 -2.78 -0.37
CA LEU A 38 -7.01 -3.27 -0.14
C LEU A 38 -6.68 -4.27 -1.25
N VAL A 39 -5.50 -4.16 -1.84
CA VAL A 39 -5.03 -5.06 -2.89
C VAL A 39 -3.74 -5.72 -2.41
N ASP A 40 -3.76 -7.03 -2.28
CA ASP A 40 -2.58 -7.81 -1.92
C ASP A 40 -1.76 -8.09 -3.18
N ALA A 41 -0.61 -7.47 -3.33
CA ALA A 41 0.31 -7.64 -4.45
C ALA A 41 1.61 -8.34 -4.03
N ASP A 42 1.51 -9.23 -3.04
CA ASP A 42 2.59 -10.12 -2.59
C ASP A 42 2.12 -11.57 -2.68
N ALA A 43 2.89 -12.43 -3.36
CA ALA A 43 2.59 -13.86 -3.47
C ALA A 43 2.61 -14.60 -2.12
N GLN A 44 3.18 -13.99 -1.09
CA GLN A 44 3.11 -14.52 0.28
C GLN A 44 1.71 -14.32 0.91
N ALA A 45 0.82 -13.57 0.28
CA ALA A 45 -0.56 -13.31 0.69
C ALA A 45 -0.72 -12.85 2.16
N ASN A 46 0.28 -12.10 2.65
CA ASN A 46 0.31 -11.65 4.05
C ASN A 46 -0.84 -10.69 4.38
N LEU A 47 -1.25 -9.83 3.45
CA LEU A 47 -2.40 -8.93 3.63
C LEU A 47 -3.69 -9.74 3.69
N THR A 48 -3.84 -10.72 2.80
CA THR A 48 -4.99 -11.63 2.76
C THR A 48 -5.14 -12.40 4.07
N MET A 49 -4.07 -12.99 4.57
CA MET A 49 -4.07 -13.69 5.86
C MET A 49 -4.34 -12.73 7.04
N SER A 50 -3.79 -11.53 7.01
CA SER A 50 -3.98 -10.50 8.05
C SER A 50 -5.42 -10.00 8.16
N LEU A 51 -6.28 -10.30 7.19
CA LEU A 51 -7.70 -9.99 7.18
C LEU A 51 -8.58 -11.23 7.39
N GLY A 52 -8.01 -12.30 7.96
CA GLY A 52 -8.77 -13.47 8.39
C GLY A 52 -9.04 -14.51 7.32
N TYR A 53 -8.27 -14.51 6.21
CA TYR A 53 -8.31 -15.55 5.18
C TYR A 53 -7.04 -16.42 5.26
N PRO A 54 -6.98 -17.41 6.17
CA PRO A 54 -5.73 -18.13 6.50
C PRO A 54 -5.29 -19.13 5.42
N ARG A 55 -6.13 -19.41 4.45
CA ARG A 55 -5.86 -20.31 3.32
C ARG A 55 -6.08 -19.60 1.99
N PRO A 56 -5.19 -18.66 1.61
CA PRO A 56 -5.37 -17.84 0.41
C PRO A 56 -5.36 -18.67 -0.89
N ASP A 57 -4.66 -19.80 -0.91
CA ASP A 57 -4.60 -20.69 -2.08
C ASP A 57 -5.91 -21.46 -2.35
N ASP A 58 -6.83 -21.52 -1.36
CA ASP A 58 -8.17 -22.10 -1.53
C ASP A 58 -9.18 -21.09 -2.12
N LEU A 59 -8.81 -19.82 -2.27
CA LEU A 59 -9.70 -18.80 -2.83
C LEU A 59 -9.85 -18.97 -4.34
N PRO A 60 -11.09 -18.96 -4.87
CA PRO A 60 -11.36 -19.26 -6.27
C PRO A 60 -10.87 -18.16 -7.23
N ILE A 61 -10.78 -16.93 -6.76
CA ILE A 61 -10.35 -15.77 -7.54
C ILE A 61 -9.35 -14.97 -6.70
N SER A 62 -8.22 -14.65 -7.30
CA SER A 62 -7.16 -13.84 -6.70
C SER A 62 -6.70 -12.75 -7.68
N LEU A 63 -5.84 -11.85 -7.22
CA LEU A 63 -5.17 -10.89 -8.09
C LEU A 63 -4.43 -11.58 -9.24
N ALA A 64 -3.83 -12.76 -8.98
CA ALA A 64 -3.13 -13.54 -10.00
C ALA A 64 -4.08 -13.97 -11.11
N THR A 65 -5.27 -14.51 -10.77
CA THR A 65 -6.30 -14.92 -11.73
C THR A 65 -6.71 -13.75 -12.62
N ILE A 66 -7.03 -12.61 -12.02
CA ILE A 66 -7.49 -11.41 -12.75
C ILE A 66 -6.40 -10.85 -13.67
N MET A 67 -5.16 -10.75 -13.18
CA MET A 67 -4.04 -10.27 -13.99
C MET A 67 -3.72 -11.26 -15.12
N GLN A 68 -3.92 -12.55 -14.91
CA GLN A 68 -3.77 -13.57 -15.93
C GLN A 68 -4.80 -13.40 -17.04
N ASP A 69 -6.08 -13.18 -16.70
CA ASP A 69 -7.14 -12.92 -17.68
C ASP A 69 -6.84 -11.69 -18.52
N ILE A 70 -6.29 -10.63 -17.91
CA ILE A 70 -5.86 -9.42 -18.65
C ILE A 70 -4.74 -9.74 -19.65
N ILE A 71 -3.77 -10.60 -19.27
CA ILE A 71 -2.66 -10.99 -20.15
C ILE A 71 -3.16 -11.83 -21.33
N ASP A 72 -4.15 -12.69 -21.09
CA ASP A 72 -4.71 -13.62 -22.09
C ASP A 72 -5.89 -13.01 -22.88
N ASP A 73 -6.17 -11.68 -22.73
CA ASP A 73 -7.30 -10.99 -23.35
C ASP A 73 -8.68 -11.61 -23.07
N ASN A 74 -8.81 -12.27 -21.90
CA ASN A 74 -10.08 -12.82 -21.42
C ASN A 74 -10.99 -11.73 -20.82
N PRO A 75 -12.33 -11.97 -20.75
CA PRO A 75 -13.23 -11.10 -20.00
C PRO A 75 -12.81 -10.96 -18.52
N ILE A 76 -12.74 -9.73 -18.05
CA ILE A 76 -12.27 -9.42 -16.68
C ILE A 76 -13.49 -9.21 -15.77
N ASP A 77 -13.57 -9.96 -14.68
CA ASP A 77 -14.54 -9.73 -13.61
C ASP A 77 -13.83 -9.54 -12.26
N VAL A 78 -13.38 -8.31 -12.03
CA VAL A 78 -12.69 -7.96 -10.76
C VAL A 78 -13.65 -8.02 -9.58
N GLN A 79 -14.95 -7.73 -9.78
CA GLN A 79 -15.93 -7.63 -8.71
C GLN A 79 -16.14 -8.96 -7.99
N ASN A 80 -16.16 -10.06 -8.72
CA ASN A 80 -16.29 -11.41 -8.14
C ASN A 80 -15.06 -11.86 -7.33
N GLY A 81 -13.90 -11.23 -7.52
CA GLY A 81 -12.69 -11.47 -6.72
C GLY A 81 -12.60 -10.63 -5.45
N ILE A 82 -13.54 -9.68 -5.23
CA ILE A 82 -13.50 -8.80 -4.07
C ILE A 82 -14.18 -9.46 -2.87
N LEU A 83 -13.44 -9.52 -1.76
CA LEU A 83 -13.90 -10.02 -0.47
C LEU A 83 -14.25 -8.83 0.43
N HIS A 84 -15.40 -8.92 1.11
CA HIS A 84 -15.85 -7.87 2.03
C HIS A 84 -15.46 -8.21 3.46
N HIS A 85 -14.74 -7.31 4.12
CA HIS A 85 -14.29 -7.50 5.50
C HIS A 85 -15.16 -6.74 6.49
N GLY A 86 -15.43 -7.36 7.67
CA GLY A 86 -16.32 -6.81 8.69
C GLY A 86 -15.91 -5.46 9.29
N GLU A 87 -14.67 -5.02 9.11
CA GLU A 87 -14.18 -3.72 9.56
C GLU A 87 -14.36 -2.61 8.49
N GLY A 88 -15.17 -2.85 7.46
CA GLY A 88 -15.59 -1.84 6.48
C GLY A 88 -14.58 -1.58 5.36
N VAL A 89 -13.65 -2.49 5.14
CA VAL A 89 -12.74 -2.51 3.99
C VAL A 89 -13.04 -3.69 3.09
N ASP A 90 -12.74 -3.53 1.80
CA ASP A 90 -12.78 -4.61 0.83
C ASP A 90 -11.36 -5.08 0.51
N LEU A 91 -11.21 -6.33 0.10
CA LEU A 91 -9.94 -6.96 -0.21
C LEU A 91 -9.98 -7.60 -1.60
N LEU A 92 -9.00 -7.31 -2.44
CA LEU A 92 -8.63 -8.13 -3.58
C LEU A 92 -7.46 -9.03 -3.14
N PRO A 93 -7.69 -10.34 -2.93
CA PRO A 93 -6.72 -11.23 -2.31
C PRO A 93 -5.59 -11.62 -3.25
N SER A 94 -4.49 -12.08 -2.69
CA SER A 94 -3.40 -12.77 -3.36
C SER A 94 -3.34 -14.23 -2.99
N ASN A 95 -2.55 -14.99 -3.76
CA ASN A 95 -2.16 -16.37 -3.47
C ASN A 95 -0.80 -16.67 -4.11
N ILE A 96 -0.30 -17.92 -3.95
CA ILE A 96 1.01 -18.34 -4.45
C ILE A 96 1.13 -18.25 -5.98
N GLU A 97 0.01 -18.31 -6.73
CA GLU A 97 0.00 -18.21 -8.19
C GLU A 97 0.58 -16.88 -8.71
N LEU A 98 0.55 -15.83 -7.86
CA LEU A 98 1.14 -14.54 -8.21
C LEU A 98 2.65 -14.62 -8.49
N SER A 99 3.37 -15.58 -7.87
CA SER A 99 4.78 -15.85 -8.19
C SER A 99 4.96 -16.37 -9.61
N GLY A 100 4.08 -17.26 -10.07
CA GLY A 100 4.09 -17.76 -11.44
C GLY A 100 3.75 -16.69 -12.48
N LEU A 101 2.82 -15.82 -12.12
CA LEU A 101 2.43 -14.67 -12.95
C LEU A 101 3.58 -13.71 -13.20
N GLU A 102 4.46 -13.49 -12.22
CA GLU A 102 5.63 -12.61 -12.39
C GLU A 102 6.54 -13.06 -13.54
N VAL A 103 6.73 -14.37 -13.70
CA VAL A 103 7.48 -14.94 -14.84
C VAL A 103 6.74 -14.72 -16.16
N ARG A 104 5.43 -14.85 -16.19
CA ARG A 104 4.60 -14.60 -17.40
C ARG A 104 4.60 -13.14 -17.81
N LEU A 105 4.58 -12.21 -16.85
CA LEU A 105 4.67 -10.78 -17.11
C LEU A 105 5.92 -10.39 -17.91
N ILE A 106 7.04 -11.13 -17.78
CA ILE A 106 8.27 -10.81 -18.52
C ILE A 106 8.03 -10.79 -20.05
N ASN A 107 7.17 -11.66 -20.55
CA ASN A 107 6.88 -11.83 -21.97
C ASN A 107 5.55 -11.14 -22.40
N ALA A 108 4.79 -10.57 -21.49
CA ALA A 108 3.51 -9.94 -21.79
C ALA A 108 3.68 -8.59 -22.49
N ILE A 109 2.77 -8.27 -23.42
CA ILE A 109 2.67 -6.95 -24.03
C ILE A 109 2.20 -5.94 -22.97
N SER A 110 2.80 -4.76 -22.94
CA SER A 110 2.48 -3.72 -21.95
C SER A 110 2.54 -4.23 -20.50
N ARG A 111 3.44 -5.15 -20.23
CA ARG A 111 3.62 -5.91 -18.97
C ARG A 111 3.62 -5.08 -17.69
N GLU A 112 4.03 -3.83 -17.75
CA GLU A 112 4.04 -2.89 -16.62
C GLU A 112 2.69 -2.23 -16.34
N ARG A 113 1.67 -2.47 -17.18
CA ARG A 113 0.34 -1.84 -17.10
C ARG A 113 -0.80 -2.80 -16.76
N VAL A 114 -0.52 -4.07 -16.60
CA VAL A 114 -1.55 -5.10 -16.36
C VAL A 114 -2.36 -4.76 -15.10
N LEU A 115 -1.70 -4.45 -13.98
CA LEU A 115 -2.39 -4.04 -12.75
C LEU A 115 -3.12 -2.70 -12.92
N LYS A 116 -2.61 -1.79 -13.73
CA LYS A 116 -3.31 -0.53 -14.03
C LYS A 116 -4.64 -0.77 -14.73
N THR A 117 -4.70 -1.73 -15.64
CA THR A 117 -5.94 -2.17 -16.31
C THR A 117 -6.91 -2.72 -15.27
N CYS A 118 -6.49 -3.63 -14.39
CA CYS A 118 -7.29 -4.13 -13.28
C CYS A 118 -7.84 -2.98 -12.40
N MET A 119 -6.99 -2.03 -12.00
CA MET A 119 -7.41 -0.89 -11.17
C MET A 119 -8.41 0.03 -11.85
N SER A 120 -8.40 0.12 -13.19
CA SER A 120 -9.37 0.97 -13.92
C SER A 120 -10.82 0.49 -13.75
N GLU A 121 -11.04 -0.82 -13.58
CA GLU A 121 -12.37 -1.42 -13.38
C GLU A 121 -12.94 -1.12 -11.98
N VAL A 122 -12.08 -0.99 -10.96
CA VAL A 122 -12.53 -0.82 -9.57
C VAL A 122 -12.56 0.63 -9.08
N LYS A 123 -11.75 1.51 -9.65
CA LYS A 123 -11.62 2.92 -9.21
C LYS A 123 -12.93 3.68 -9.08
N LYS A 124 -13.97 3.34 -9.82
CA LYS A 124 -15.29 4.01 -9.78
C LYS A 124 -16.07 3.73 -8.49
N ASN A 125 -15.74 2.64 -7.79
CA ASN A 125 -16.50 2.15 -6.63
C ASN A 125 -15.87 2.58 -5.30
N TYR A 126 -14.61 3.07 -5.31
CA TYR A 126 -13.82 3.36 -4.11
C TYR A 126 -13.32 4.80 -4.06
N ASP A 127 -13.08 5.28 -2.82
CA ASP A 127 -12.39 6.55 -2.57
C ASP A 127 -10.87 6.35 -2.52
N TYR A 128 -10.45 5.19 -2.01
CA TYR A 128 -9.04 4.78 -1.90
C TYR A 128 -8.85 3.33 -2.32
N VAL A 129 -7.75 3.08 -3.02
CA VAL A 129 -7.20 1.75 -3.24
C VAL A 129 -5.80 1.73 -2.65
N LEU A 130 -5.52 0.81 -1.75
CA LEU A 130 -4.20 0.62 -1.12
C LEU A 130 -3.59 -0.68 -1.64
N ILE A 131 -2.44 -0.59 -2.33
CA ILE A 131 -1.74 -1.75 -2.87
C ILE A 131 -0.59 -2.09 -1.93
N ASP A 132 -0.65 -3.25 -1.28
CA ASP A 132 0.46 -3.80 -0.48
C ASP A 132 1.46 -4.50 -1.38
N CYS A 133 2.66 -3.94 -1.51
CA CYS A 133 3.68 -4.44 -2.42
C CYS A 133 4.63 -5.42 -1.73
N MET A 134 5.09 -6.42 -2.48
CA MET A 134 6.17 -7.31 -2.05
C MET A 134 7.47 -6.54 -1.76
N PRO A 135 8.41 -7.11 -0.96
CA PRO A 135 9.68 -6.46 -0.61
C PRO A 135 10.72 -6.59 -1.73
N SER A 136 10.37 -6.20 -2.95
CA SER A 136 11.25 -6.23 -4.13
C SER A 136 10.97 -5.03 -5.03
N LEU A 137 11.78 -4.86 -6.09
CA LEU A 137 11.51 -3.93 -7.19
C LEU A 137 11.34 -4.69 -8.52
N GLU A 138 10.75 -5.85 -8.45
CA GLU A 138 10.46 -6.71 -9.58
C GLU A 138 9.18 -6.27 -10.32
N MET A 139 8.73 -7.06 -11.28
CA MET A 139 7.69 -6.66 -12.22
C MET A 139 6.35 -6.35 -11.54
N LEU A 140 5.98 -7.06 -10.48
CA LEU A 140 4.75 -6.80 -9.72
C LEU A 140 4.80 -5.43 -9.01
N THR A 141 5.94 -5.09 -8.40
CA THR A 141 6.10 -3.76 -7.79
C THR A 141 6.10 -2.65 -8.85
N ILE A 142 6.69 -2.88 -10.04
CA ILE A 142 6.61 -1.93 -11.16
C ILE A 142 5.15 -1.74 -11.58
N ASN A 143 4.36 -2.82 -11.66
CA ASN A 143 2.92 -2.77 -11.95
C ASN A 143 2.16 -1.95 -10.90
N ALA A 144 2.44 -2.15 -9.62
CA ALA A 144 1.83 -1.38 -8.53
C ALA A 144 2.15 0.12 -8.67
N LEU A 145 3.41 0.48 -8.95
CA LEU A 145 3.83 1.86 -9.18
C LEU A 145 3.24 2.46 -10.46
N ALA A 146 3.05 1.65 -11.51
CA ALA A 146 2.43 2.08 -12.76
C ALA A 146 0.93 2.36 -12.60
N ALA A 147 0.26 1.62 -11.71
CA ALA A 147 -1.17 1.77 -11.40
C ALA A 147 -1.45 2.88 -10.38
N ALA A 148 -0.50 3.18 -9.50
CA ALA A 148 -0.67 4.10 -8.37
C ALA A 148 -0.66 5.58 -8.78
N ASP A 149 -1.41 6.39 -8.05
CA ASP A 149 -1.33 7.86 -8.10
C ASP A 149 -0.19 8.35 -7.18
N SER A 150 0.07 7.61 -6.10
CA SER A 150 1.13 7.96 -5.14
C SER A 150 1.68 6.76 -4.39
N VAL A 151 2.82 6.99 -3.72
CA VAL A 151 3.56 6.02 -2.92
C VAL A 151 3.64 6.51 -1.48
N ILE A 152 3.40 5.61 -0.54
CA ILE A 152 3.77 5.76 0.87
C ILE A 152 4.88 4.75 1.16
N ILE A 153 5.91 5.19 1.89
CA ILE A 153 7.12 4.39 2.16
C ILE A 153 7.23 4.13 3.66
N PRO A 154 6.70 3.00 4.17
CA PRO A 154 6.93 2.57 5.54
C PRO A 154 8.42 2.25 5.74
N THR A 155 9.03 2.81 6.79
CA THR A 155 10.48 2.73 7.02
C THR A 155 10.77 2.61 8.51
N GLN A 156 11.59 1.62 8.90
CA GLN A 156 12.06 1.47 10.27
C GLN A 156 13.23 2.42 10.55
N PRO A 157 13.43 2.89 11.80
CA PRO A 157 14.56 3.70 12.21
C PRO A 157 15.84 2.85 12.35
N HIS A 158 16.35 2.36 11.23
CA HIS A 158 17.56 1.55 11.12
C HIS A 158 18.53 2.13 10.08
N TYR A 159 19.83 2.14 10.34
CA TYR A 159 20.84 2.68 9.42
C TYR A 159 20.78 2.07 8.01
N LEU A 160 20.62 0.74 7.92
CA LEU A 160 20.49 0.06 6.63
C LEU A 160 19.22 0.45 5.86
N SER A 161 18.20 0.98 6.54
CA SER A 161 16.98 1.44 5.90
C SER A 161 17.19 2.72 5.09
N ALA A 162 18.13 3.58 5.48
CA ALA A 162 18.47 4.80 4.74
C ALA A 162 19.02 4.50 3.35
N LYS A 163 19.91 3.49 3.22
CA LYS A 163 20.46 3.06 1.92
C LYS A 163 19.39 2.41 1.04
N GLY A 164 18.54 1.56 1.63
CA GLY A 164 17.41 0.95 0.90
C GLY A 164 16.40 1.99 0.43
N LEU A 165 16.16 3.04 1.20
CA LEU A 165 15.28 4.15 0.84
C LEU A 165 15.79 4.88 -0.41
N GLU A 166 17.10 5.16 -0.51
CA GLU A 166 17.70 5.80 -1.69
C GLU A 166 17.49 4.97 -2.96
N LEU A 167 17.72 3.65 -2.90
CA LEU A 167 17.49 2.76 -4.03
C LEU A 167 16.01 2.74 -4.47
N LEU A 168 15.09 2.69 -3.52
CA LEU A 168 13.66 2.77 -3.80
C LEU A 168 13.30 4.10 -4.47
N LEU A 169 13.77 5.23 -3.95
CA LEU A 169 13.51 6.55 -4.52
C LEU A 169 14.03 6.69 -5.96
N ARG A 170 15.19 6.10 -6.25
CA ARG A 170 15.73 6.01 -7.63
C ARG A 170 14.79 5.22 -8.55
N SER A 171 14.25 4.08 -8.07
CA SER A 171 13.32 3.26 -8.85
C SER A 171 11.97 3.94 -9.06
N VAL A 172 11.41 4.57 -8.03
CA VAL A 172 10.19 5.40 -8.16
C VAL A 172 10.43 6.52 -9.18
N SER A 173 11.59 7.19 -9.15
CA SER A 173 11.94 8.23 -10.12
C SER A 173 12.07 7.69 -11.55
N LYS A 174 12.57 6.46 -11.73
CA LYS A 174 12.64 5.79 -13.04
C LYS A 174 11.25 5.46 -13.56
N VAL A 175 10.38 4.87 -12.73
CA VAL A 175 8.98 4.59 -13.10
C VAL A 175 8.25 5.88 -13.44
N ARG A 176 8.43 6.94 -12.66
CA ARG A 176 7.82 8.26 -12.95
C ARG A 176 8.24 8.81 -14.30
N ARG A 177 9.51 8.70 -14.68
CA ARG A 177 9.99 9.23 -15.97
C ARG A 177 9.55 8.40 -17.17
N GLN A 178 9.44 7.08 -17.04
CA GLN A 178 9.31 6.18 -18.18
C GLN A 178 7.91 5.57 -18.33
N ILE A 179 7.16 5.41 -17.21
CA ILE A 179 5.92 4.61 -17.20
C ILE A 179 4.73 5.42 -16.68
N ASN A 180 4.89 6.11 -15.53
CA ASN A 180 3.81 6.83 -14.86
C ASN A 180 4.24 8.26 -14.46
N PRO A 181 4.15 9.25 -15.37
CA PRO A 181 4.61 10.62 -15.11
C PRO A 181 3.88 11.33 -13.95
N HIS A 182 2.69 10.84 -13.59
CA HIS A 182 1.86 11.42 -12.52
C HIS A 182 2.15 10.83 -11.13
N LEU A 183 2.99 9.78 -11.05
CA LEU A 183 3.35 9.15 -9.78
C LEU A 183 4.02 10.14 -8.83
N ARG A 184 3.49 10.25 -7.62
CA ARG A 184 3.99 11.12 -6.55
C ARG A 184 4.45 10.29 -5.36
N ILE A 185 5.21 10.91 -4.45
CA ILE A 185 5.52 10.33 -3.15
C ILE A 185 4.73 11.14 -2.14
N ASP A 186 3.74 10.52 -1.49
CA ASP A 186 2.94 11.16 -0.44
C ASP A 186 3.76 11.35 0.85
N GLY A 187 4.68 10.42 1.12
CA GLY A 187 5.61 10.58 2.24
C GLY A 187 6.25 9.29 2.72
N ILE A 188 7.13 9.47 3.70
CA ILE A 188 7.80 8.41 4.46
C ILE A 188 7.11 8.27 5.81
N LEU A 189 6.66 7.06 6.15
CA LEU A 189 6.08 6.72 7.44
C LEU A 189 7.11 6.00 8.30
N MET A 190 7.47 6.58 9.45
CA MET A 190 8.33 5.90 10.40
C MET A 190 7.53 4.82 11.15
N THR A 191 7.96 3.57 11.02
CA THR A 191 7.30 2.40 11.61
C THR A 191 8.19 1.72 12.65
N MET A 192 7.60 0.96 13.57
CA MET A 192 8.31 0.23 14.62
C MET A 192 9.28 1.12 15.42
N VAL A 193 8.86 2.36 15.64
CA VAL A 193 9.64 3.35 16.38
C VAL A 193 9.73 2.97 17.84
N MET A 194 10.94 3.01 18.39
CA MET A 194 11.20 2.84 19.81
C MET A 194 11.63 4.20 20.43
N PRO A 195 10.70 5.03 20.92
CA PRO A 195 10.99 6.43 21.28
C PRO A 195 12.01 6.59 22.42
N ARG A 196 12.23 5.53 23.20
CA ARG A 196 13.18 5.55 24.32
C ARG A 196 14.62 5.22 23.92
N THR A 197 14.87 4.76 22.69
CA THR A 197 16.21 4.40 22.22
C THR A 197 16.85 5.56 21.45
N ASN A 198 18.13 5.80 21.68
CA ASN A 198 18.90 6.85 20.98
C ASN A 198 18.93 6.60 19.47
N ILE A 199 19.19 5.35 19.07
CA ILE A 199 19.25 4.99 17.66
C ILE A 199 17.94 5.32 16.90
N SER A 200 16.77 5.07 17.52
CA SER A 200 15.50 5.40 16.89
C SER A 200 15.30 6.91 16.70
N LYS A 201 15.74 7.70 17.69
CA LYS A 201 15.70 9.18 17.61
C LYS A 201 16.65 9.71 16.53
N GLU A 202 17.90 9.23 16.55
CA GLU A 202 18.96 9.66 15.61
C GLU A 202 18.61 9.34 14.17
N VAL A 203 18.17 8.10 13.89
CA VAL A 203 17.81 7.69 12.53
C VAL A 203 16.54 8.41 12.05
N THR A 204 15.54 8.61 12.92
CA THR A 204 14.36 9.41 12.57
C THR A 204 14.73 10.86 12.24
N ALA A 205 15.60 11.48 13.03
CA ALA A 205 16.11 12.83 12.77
C ALA A 205 16.92 12.88 11.46
N LEU A 206 17.74 11.88 11.20
CA LEU A 206 18.51 11.75 9.95
C LEU A 206 17.57 11.66 8.73
N VAL A 207 16.56 10.81 8.77
CA VAL A 207 15.55 10.70 7.69
C VAL A 207 14.86 12.04 7.45
N LYS A 208 14.46 12.74 8.52
CA LYS A 208 13.85 14.07 8.42
C LYS A 208 14.82 15.11 7.84
N SER A 209 16.09 15.12 8.23
CA SER A 209 17.06 16.09 7.74
C SER A 209 17.45 15.84 6.29
N VAL A 210 17.61 14.59 5.87
CA VAL A 210 18.06 14.23 4.51
C VAL A 210 16.91 14.34 3.50
N TYR A 211 15.72 13.88 3.86
CA TYR A 211 14.60 13.75 2.91
C TYR A 211 13.49 14.79 3.14
N GLY A 212 13.36 15.35 4.35
CA GLY A 212 12.22 16.17 4.75
C GLY A 212 12.05 17.49 3.98
N GLN A 213 13.07 17.97 3.31
CA GLN A 213 12.99 19.15 2.44
C GLN A 213 12.23 18.88 1.13
N ASN A 214 12.30 17.64 0.61
CA ASN A 214 11.76 17.27 -0.69
C ASN A 214 10.62 16.26 -0.61
N ILE A 215 10.56 15.47 0.46
CA ILE A 215 9.58 14.40 0.68
C ILE A 215 9.01 14.58 2.07
N LYS A 216 7.68 14.62 2.18
CA LYS A 216 7.02 14.65 3.49
C LYS A 216 7.46 13.44 4.32
N VAL A 217 7.90 13.66 5.54
CA VAL A 217 7.96 12.63 6.58
C VAL A 217 6.73 12.83 7.45
N PHE A 218 5.86 11.82 7.53
CA PHE A 218 4.62 11.93 8.29
C PHE A 218 4.90 12.24 9.76
N ASP A 219 4.02 13.02 10.38
CA ASP A 219 4.14 13.35 11.81
C ASP A 219 3.77 12.15 12.68
N ALA A 220 2.81 11.35 12.22
CA ALA A 220 2.49 10.07 12.81
C ALA A 220 3.70 9.13 12.76
N GLN A 221 4.01 8.51 13.88
CA GLN A 221 5.06 7.50 14.02
C GLN A 221 4.44 6.24 14.63
N ILE A 222 4.56 5.12 13.94
CA ILE A 222 3.98 3.86 14.42
C ILE A 222 4.95 3.21 15.41
N PRO A 223 4.58 3.09 16.69
CA PRO A 223 5.46 2.50 17.68
C PRO A 223 5.59 0.99 17.47
N HIS A 224 6.74 0.42 17.87
CA HIS A 224 6.90 -1.03 17.95
C HIS A 224 5.93 -1.60 19.00
N SER A 225 5.19 -2.66 18.61
CA SER A 225 4.20 -3.29 19.49
C SER A 225 3.99 -4.76 19.16
N ILE A 226 4.01 -5.61 20.17
CA ILE A 226 3.65 -7.02 20.04
C ILE A 226 2.17 -7.16 19.69
N ARG A 227 1.30 -6.29 20.23
CA ARG A 227 -0.15 -6.33 19.94
C ARG A 227 -0.48 -6.13 18.45
N ALA A 228 0.36 -5.40 17.72
CA ALA A 228 0.18 -5.27 16.27
C ALA A 228 0.45 -6.60 15.53
N VAL A 229 1.37 -7.41 16.05
CA VAL A 229 1.65 -8.76 15.51
C VAL A 229 0.52 -9.72 15.88
N GLU A 230 0.07 -9.69 17.14
CA GLU A 230 -1.05 -10.51 17.62
C GLU A 230 -2.35 -10.21 16.87
N ALA A 231 -2.65 -8.93 16.62
CA ALA A 231 -3.81 -8.52 15.83
C ALA A 231 -3.79 -9.14 14.42
N THR A 232 -2.63 -9.11 13.77
CA THR A 232 -2.44 -9.73 12.44
C THR A 232 -2.68 -11.25 12.50
N ALA A 233 -2.18 -11.92 13.54
CA ALA A 233 -2.38 -13.36 13.71
C ALA A 233 -3.85 -13.75 13.94
N GLU A 234 -4.65 -12.85 14.51
CA GLU A 234 -6.10 -13.03 14.69
C GLU A 234 -6.95 -12.56 13.48
N GLY A 235 -6.32 -12.12 12.40
CA GLY A 235 -7.04 -11.61 11.22
C GLY A 235 -7.81 -10.31 11.50
N LYS A 236 -7.29 -9.45 12.37
CA LYS A 236 -7.93 -8.21 12.83
C LYS A 236 -7.03 -7.01 12.64
N SER A 237 -7.63 -5.83 12.46
CA SER A 237 -6.88 -4.59 12.59
C SER A 237 -6.52 -4.31 14.05
N ILE A 238 -5.57 -3.38 14.26
CA ILE A 238 -5.26 -2.90 15.61
C ILE A 238 -6.46 -2.19 16.26
N PHE A 239 -7.38 -1.63 15.46
CA PHE A 239 -8.57 -0.96 15.96
C PHE A 239 -9.60 -1.93 16.55
N ALA A 240 -9.69 -3.15 15.99
CA ALA A 240 -10.53 -4.21 16.55
C ALA A 240 -9.85 -4.92 17.74
N TYR A 241 -8.51 -5.05 17.70
CA TYR A 241 -7.75 -5.79 18.69
C TYR A 241 -7.39 -4.98 19.94
N ASP A 242 -6.90 -3.73 19.78
CA ASP A 242 -6.44 -2.83 20.87
C ASP A 242 -6.82 -1.38 20.57
N LYS A 243 -8.12 -1.10 20.51
CA LYS A 243 -8.69 0.21 20.11
C LYS A 243 -8.11 1.40 20.86
N ASN A 244 -7.81 1.24 22.14
CA ASN A 244 -7.31 2.32 23.01
C ASN A 244 -5.77 2.33 23.10
N GLY A 245 -5.10 1.47 22.32
CA GLY A 245 -3.65 1.34 22.32
C GLY A 245 -2.95 2.46 21.57
N LYS A 246 -1.66 2.65 21.90
CA LYS A 246 -0.82 3.68 21.25
C LYS A 246 -0.68 3.46 19.74
N VAL A 247 -0.71 2.21 19.28
CA VAL A 247 -0.61 1.89 17.84
C VAL A 247 -1.89 2.29 17.11
N ALA A 248 -3.07 2.03 17.70
CA ALA A 248 -4.34 2.47 17.13
C ALA A 248 -4.39 3.99 17.01
N ALA A 249 -4.04 4.73 18.07
CA ALA A 249 -3.97 6.19 18.03
C ALA A 249 -3.00 6.72 16.95
N ALA A 250 -1.84 6.05 16.78
CA ALA A 250 -0.86 6.44 15.76
C ALA A 250 -1.39 6.20 14.33
N TYR A 251 -2.07 5.07 14.08
CA TYR A 251 -2.69 4.81 12.78
C TYR A 251 -3.91 5.71 12.51
N GLU A 252 -4.68 6.09 13.55
CA GLU A 252 -5.75 7.07 13.41
C GLU A 252 -5.20 8.43 12.97
N GLN A 253 -4.13 8.90 13.63
CA GLN A 253 -3.44 10.14 13.23
C GLN A 253 -2.92 10.03 11.79
N PHE A 254 -2.28 8.93 11.44
CA PHE A 254 -1.75 8.69 10.10
C PHE A 254 -2.86 8.69 9.04
N GLY A 255 -3.99 8.04 9.31
CA GLY A 255 -5.15 8.05 8.42
C GLY A 255 -5.69 9.46 8.16
N LYS A 256 -5.74 10.31 9.19
CA LYS A 256 -6.12 11.74 9.04
C LYS A 256 -5.14 12.48 8.13
N GLU A 257 -3.81 12.30 8.34
CA GLU A 257 -2.80 12.95 7.49
C GLU A 257 -2.91 12.51 6.01
N VAL A 258 -3.20 11.22 5.76
CA VAL A 258 -3.37 10.70 4.39
C VAL A 258 -4.67 11.23 3.75
N ALA A 259 -5.75 11.31 4.52
CA ALA A 259 -7.02 11.90 4.05
C ALA A 259 -6.85 13.37 3.66
N ASP A 260 -6.17 14.18 4.48
CA ASP A 260 -5.87 15.58 4.19
C ASP A 260 -5.07 15.78 2.89
N ILE A 261 -4.08 14.91 2.64
CA ILE A 261 -3.32 14.92 1.39
C ILE A 261 -4.25 14.62 0.21
N GLY A 262 -5.11 13.61 0.36
CA GLY A 262 -6.08 13.22 -0.67
C GLY A 262 -7.04 14.36 -1.01
N GLU A 263 -7.57 15.03 -0.02
CA GLU A 263 -8.51 16.16 -0.21
C GLU A 263 -7.84 17.38 -0.88
N LYS A 264 -6.62 17.74 -0.45
CA LYS A 264 -5.85 18.81 -1.10
C LYS A 264 -5.58 18.52 -2.58
N GLN A 265 -5.26 17.28 -2.92
CA GLN A 265 -5.04 16.86 -4.31
C GLN A 265 -6.33 16.89 -5.13
N ARG A 266 -7.47 16.44 -4.58
CA ARG A 266 -8.78 16.52 -5.24
C ARG A 266 -9.18 17.96 -5.54
N ASN A 267 -9.01 18.86 -4.57
CA ASN A 267 -9.32 20.27 -4.72
C ASN A 267 -8.44 20.96 -5.78
N LYS A 268 -7.14 20.64 -5.82
CA LYS A 268 -6.23 21.13 -6.86
C LYS A 268 -6.65 20.66 -8.24
N ASN A 269 -6.89 19.36 -8.42
CA ASN A 269 -7.33 18.79 -9.70
C ASN A 269 -8.68 19.36 -10.16
N ARG A 270 -9.58 19.75 -9.22
CA ARG A 270 -10.86 20.41 -9.54
C ARG A 270 -10.64 21.85 -10.01
N ALA A 271 -9.75 22.59 -9.36
CA ALA A 271 -9.40 23.94 -9.75
C ALA A 271 -8.71 24.00 -11.14
N ASP A 272 -7.82 23.05 -11.44
CA ASP A 272 -7.11 22.97 -12.73
C ASP A 272 -8.05 22.60 -13.91
N ARG A 273 -9.22 21.98 -13.61
CA ARG A 273 -10.26 21.68 -14.63
C ARG A 273 -11.21 22.83 -14.93
N LEU A 274 -11.27 23.82 -14.04
CA LEU A 274 -12.13 24.99 -14.18
C LEU A 274 -11.41 26.18 -14.86
N ARG A 275 -10.14 26.00 -15.15
CA ARG A 275 -9.28 26.94 -15.92
C ARG A 275 -9.13 26.44 -17.37
#